data_9d45c60924b7fb61fd00c614614f14bd
#
_entry.id   9d45c60924b7fb61fd00c614614f14bd
#
_cell.length_a   1.000
_cell.length_b   1.000
_cell.length_c   1.000
_cell.angle_alpha   90.00
_cell.angle_beta   90.00
_cell.angle_gamma   90.00
#
_symmetry.space_group_name_H-M   'P 1'
#
loop_
_entity.id
_entity.type
_entity.pdbx_description
1 polymer ?
#
loop_
_entity_poly.entity_id
_entity_poly.type
_entity_poly.pdbx_seq_one_letter_code
_entity_poly.pdbx_strand_id
1 'polypeptide(L)'
;RRYERRALEEAIQIYPEAVIATPGGLVSDAATFNLLLAHCTTVWLRASPGDHMQRVAAQGDVRPMAASREAMDDLKRILAGRAAFYSKAEIELDTSVKPLEATFADLRAKVRGALRLPL
;
A
#
# COMPACT_ATOMS: atom_id res chain seq x y z
N ARG A 1 -13.51 -0.27 -11.00
CA ARG A 1 -12.21 0.36 -11.32
C ARG A 1 -12.36 1.74 -11.91
N ARG A 2 -13.38 1.96 -12.70
CA ARG A 2 -13.67 3.28 -13.23
C ARG A 2 -14.01 4.27 -12.12
N TYR A 3 -14.75 3.84 -11.11
CA TYR A 3 -15.06 4.67 -9.96
C TYR A 3 -13.83 4.97 -9.11
N GLU A 4 -12.93 4.02 -9.00
CA GLU A 4 -11.66 4.16 -8.28
C GLU A 4 -10.80 5.28 -8.87
N ARG A 5 -10.64 5.29 -10.20
CA ARG A 5 -9.90 6.34 -10.90
C ARG A 5 -10.56 7.70 -10.71
N ARG A 6 -11.88 7.76 -10.82
CA ARG A 6 -12.63 9.00 -10.68
C ARG A 6 -12.50 9.57 -9.26
N ALA A 7 -12.59 8.71 -8.26
CA ALA A 7 -12.41 9.12 -6.87
C ALA A 7 -10.99 9.66 -6.63
N LEU A 8 -9.99 9.04 -7.21
CA LEU A 8 -8.60 9.48 -7.09
C LEU A 8 -8.41 10.84 -7.77
N GLU A 9 -8.94 11.03 -8.97
CA GLU A 9 -8.89 12.30 -9.68
C GLU A 9 -9.48 13.43 -8.83
N GLU A 10 -10.65 13.20 -8.26
CA GLU A 10 -11.31 14.18 -7.41
C GLU A 10 -10.51 14.48 -6.14
N ALA A 11 -9.97 13.46 -5.49
CA ALA A 11 -9.18 13.64 -4.28
C ALA A 11 -7.94 14.49 -4.55
N ILE A 12 -7.25 14.24 -5.66
CA ILE A 12 -6.07 15.01 -6.04
C ILE A 12 -6.42 16.48 -6.30
N GLN A 13 -7.55 16.74 -6.95
CA GLN A 13 -7.97 18.10 -7.28
C GLN A 13 -8.47 18.89 -6.07
N ILE A 14 -9.23 18.24 -5.20
CA ILE A 14 -9.91 18.90 -4.08
C ILE A 14 -8.98 19.08 -2.88
N TYR A 15 -8.10 18.12 -2.64
CA TYR A 15 -7.28 18.08 -1.43
C TYR A 15 -5.80 18.22 -1.79
N PRO A 16 -5.28 19.45 -1.85
CA PRO A 16 -3.86 19.68 -2.17
C PRO A 16 -2.90 19.11 -1.12
N GLU A 17 -3.36 19.00 0.13
CA GLU A 17 -2.57 18.42 1.20
C GLU A 17 -3.41 17.32 1.86
N ALA A 18 -3.06 16.06 1.59
CA ALA A 18 -3.82 14.92 2.11
C ALA A 18 -2.98 13.65 2.13
N VAL A 19 -3.40 12.73 2.96
CA VAL A 19 -2.90 11.35 2.94
C VAL A 19 -4.00 10.51 2.31
N ILE A 20 -3.67 9.79 1.24
CA ILE A 20 -4.63 8.98 0.50
C ILE A 20 -4.27 7.51 0.68
N ALA A 21 -5.19 6.75 1.27
CA ALA A 21 -5.05 5.30 1.36
C ALA A 21 -5.71 4.67 0.13
N THR A 22 -4.99 3.76 -0.53
CA THR A 22 -5.51 3.12 -1.73
C THR A 22 -5.56 1.60 -1.54
N PRO A 23 -6.52 0.92 -2.20
CA PRO A 23 -6.52 -0.54 -2.23
C PRO A 23 -5.29 -1.07 -2.95
N GLY A 24 -4.80 -2.24 -2.53
CA GLY A 24 -3.66 -2.87 -3.17
C GLY A 24 -3.88 -3.19 -4.65
N GLY A 25 -5.12 -3.47 -5.03
CA GLY A 25 -5.49 -3.79 -6.41
C GLY A 25 -5.48 -2.61 -7.38
N LEU A 26 -5.31 -1.38 -6.87
CA LEU A 26 -5.29 -0.19 -7.72
C LEU A 26 -4.23 -0.28 -8.82
N VAL A 27 -3.09 -0.92 -8.55
CA VAL A 27 -2.01 -1.07 -9.52
C VAL A 27 -2.38 -1.89 -10.76
N SER A 28 -3.49 -2.63 -10.70
CA SER A 28 -3.94 -3.46 -11.83
C SER A 28 -4.56 -2.65 -12.96
N ASP A 29 -4.96 -1.40 -12.70
CA ASP A 29 -5.44 -0.49 -13.73
C ASP A 29 -4.35 0.51 -14.05
N ALA A 30 -3.76 0.39 -15.23
CA ALA A 30 -2.64 1.21 -15.64
C ALA A 30 -2.95 2.72 -15.60
N ALA A 31 -4.14 3.12 -16.03
CA ALA A 31 -4.52 4.52 -16.06
C ALA A 31 -4.58 5.11 -14.64
N THR A 32 -5.19 4.39 -13.71
CA THR A 32 -5.30 4.82 -12.32
C THR A 32 -3.94 4.86 -11.64
N PHE A 33 -3.12 3.83 -11.86
CA PHE A 33 -1.80 3.76 -11.26
C PHE A 33 -0.88 4.87 -11.78
N ASN A 34 -0.91 5.13 -13.08
CA ASN A 34 -0.11 6.20 -13.67
C ASN A 34 -0.54 7.57 -13.15
N LEU A 35 -1.83 7.78 -12.95
CA LEU A 35 -2.35 9.01 -12.34
C LEU A 35 -1.78 9.20 -10.93
N LEU A 36 -1.78 8.14 -10.13
CA LEU A 36 -1.22 8.17 -8.78
C LEU A 36 0.27 8.52 -8.82
N LEU A 37 1.04 7.84 -9.67
CA LEU A 37 2.48 8.06 -9.76
C LEU A 37 2.83 9.47 -10.23
N ALA A 38 1.99 10.05 -11.11
CA ALA A 38 2.25 11.37 -11.68
C ALA A 38 1.98 12.52 -10.69
N HIS A 39 1.04 12.32 -9.77
CA HIS A 39 0.54 13.43 -8.95
C HIS A 39 0.80 13.28 -7.44
N CYS A 40 1.26 12.14 -6.98
CA CYS A 40 1.40 11.87 -5.56
C CYS A 40 2.79 11.36 -5.21
N THR A 41 3.23 11.64 -3.99
CA THR A 41 4.36 10.92 -3.39
C THR A 41 3.82 9.58 -2.92
N THR A 42 4.36 8.50 -3.47
CA THR A 42 3.82 7.16 -3.28
C THR A 42 4.63 6.36 -2.30
N VAL A 43 3.94 5.62 -1.44
CA VAL A 43 4.55 4.75 -0.42
C VAL A 43 4.02 3.34 -0.59
N TRP A 44 4.92 2.39 -0.70
CA TRP A 44 4.59 0.97 -0.66
C TRP A 44 4.85 0.44 0.74
N LEU A 45 3.77 0.11 1.44
CA LEU A 45 3.84 -0.56 2.73
C LEU A 45 3.82 -2.06 2.48
N ARG A 46 4.97 -2.71 2.58
CA ARG A 46 5.04 -4.15 2.36
C ARG A 46 5.06 -4.89 3.68
N ALA A 47 4.58 -6.12 3.65
CA ALA A 47 4.57 -7.04 4.79
C ALA A 47 4.84 -8.45 4.29
N SER A 48 5.35 -9.31 5.15
CA SER A 48 5.42 -10.72 4.83
C SER A 48 4.00 -11.27 4.61
N PRO A 49 3.82 -12.29 3.76
CA PRO A 49 2.49 -12.88 3.57
C PRO A 49 1.87 -13.38 4.87
N GLY A 50 2.68 -13.92 5.80
CA GLY A 50 2.20 -14.35 7.10
C GLY A 50 1.65 -13.20 7.95
N ASP A 51 2.39 -12.10 8.03
CA ASP A 51 1.93 -10.91 8.77
C ASP A 51 0.71 -10.29 8.12
N HIS A 52 0.65 -10.25 6.80
CA HIS A 52 -0.51 -9.76 6.08
C HIS A 52 -1.76 -10.55 6.46
N MET A 53 -1.66 -11.88 6.43
CA MET A 53 -2.78 -12.76 6.76
C MET A 53 -3.21 -12.59 8.21
N GLN A 54 -2.27 -12.48 9.13
CA GLN A 54 -2.57 -12.24 10.55
C GLN A 54 -3.29 -10.91 10.77
N ARG A 55 -2.86 -9.87 10.10
CA ARG A 55 -3.46 -8.54 10.24
C ARG A 55 -4.89 -8.50 9.73
N VAL A 56 -5.16 -9.17 8.62
CA VAL A 56 -6.51 -9.31 8.09
C VAL A 56 -7.40 -10.04 9.09
N ALA A 57 -6.93 -11.15 9.65
CA ALA A 57 -7.67 -11.89 10.67
C ALA A 57 -7.90 -11.07 11.94
N ALA A 58 -6.90 -10.30 12.38
CA ALA A 58 -6.99 -9.45 13.58
C ALA A 58 -8.00 -8.30 13.40
N GLN A 59 -8.25 -7.88 12.17
CA GLN A 59 -9.25 -6.86 11.87
C GLN A 59 -10.68 -7.40 11.85
N GLY A 60 -10.86 -8.67 12.25
CA GLY A 60 -12.17 -9.28 12.31
C GLY A 60 -12.63 -9.94 11.02
N ASP A 61 -11.77 -9.98 10.01
CA ASP A 61 -12.07 -10.71 8.78
C ASP A 61 -11.77 -12.20 8.99
N VAL A 62 -12.79 -12.92 9.42
CA VAL A 62 -12.69 -14.34 9.75
C VAL A 62 -13.10 -15.26 8.61
N ARG A 63 -12.98 -14.79 7.38
CA ARG A 63 -13.28 -15.62 6.22
C ARG A 63 -12.42 -16.89 6.24
N PRO A 64 -12.95 -18.01 5.75
CA PRO A 64 -12.19 -19.27 5.72
C PRO A 64 -10.80 -19.16 5.10
N MET A 65 -10.65 -18.23 4.21
CA MET A 65 -9.42 -17.85 3.55
C MET A 65 -8.24 -17.63 4.50
N ALA A 66 -8.47 -17.00 5.65
CA ALA A 66 -7.42 -16.64 6.60
C ALA A 66 -6.71 -17.83 7.23
N ALA A 67 -7.35 -19.02 7.23
CA ALA A 67 -6.81 -20.24 7.82
C ALA A 67 -6.39 -21.29 6.78
N SER A 68 -6.58 -21.02 5.50
CA SER A 68 -6.35 -21.98 4.43
C SER A 68 -4.95 -21.88 3.85
N ARG A 69 -4.33 -23.06 3.59
CA ARG A 69 -3.07 -23.11 2.86
C ARG A 69 -3.23 -22.56 1.44
N GLU A 70 -4.35 -22.89 0.80
CA GLU A 70 -4.65 -22.40 -0.54
C GLU A 70 -4.74 -20.88 -0.58
N ALA A 71 -5.36 -20.28 0.44
CA ALA A 71 -5.46 -18.85 0.56
C ALA A 71 -4.09 -18.21 0.73
N MET A 72 -3.20 -18.83 1.51
CA MET A 72 -1.83 -18.33 1.67
C MET A 72 -1.07 -18.40 0.35
N ASP A 73 -1.20 -19.50 -0.40
CA ASP A 73 -0.56 -19.65 -1.70
C ASP A 73 -1.10 -18.64 -2.70
N ASP A 74 -2.40 -18.40 -2.71
CA ASP A 74 -3.03 -17.39 -3.55
C ASP A 74 -2.53 -15.99 -3.21
N LEU A 75 -2.44 -15.67 -1.92
CA LEU A 75 -1.91 -14.39 -1.47
C LEU A 75 -0.48 -14.18 -1.95
N LYS A 76 0.39 -15.18 -1.78
CA LYS A 76 1.77 -15.11 -2.25
C LYS A 76 1.84 -14.86 -3.75
N ARG A 77 0.98 -15.54 -4.51
CA ARG A 77 0.93 -15.38 -5.98
C ARG A 77 0.49 -13.98 -6.36
N ILE A 78 -0.55 -13.45 -5.70
CA ILE A 78 -1.04 -12.10 -5.95
C ILE A 78 0.03 -11.07 -5.64
N LEU A 79 0.67 -11.17 -4.49
CA LEU A 79 1.71 -10.23 -4.08
C LEU A 79 2.92 -10.29 -5.00
N ALA A 80 3.33 -11.49 -5.42
CA ALA A 80 4.43 -11.65 -6.37
C ALA A 80 4.10 -11.01 -7.72
N GLY A 81 2.85 -11.17 -8.20
CA GLY A 81 2.41 -10.57 -9.46
C GLY A 81 2.33 -9.06 -9.41
N ARG A 82 2.12 -8.46 -8.23
CA ARG A 82 2.02 -7.02 -8.05
C ARG A 82 3.34 -6.34 -7.69
N ALA A 83 4.35 -7.11 -7.29
CA ALA A 83 5.60 -6.56 -6.76
C ALA A 83 6.30 -5.61 -7.75
N ALA A 84 6.28 -5.93 -9.05
CA ALA A 84 6.89 -5.10 -10.07
C ALA A 84 6.22 -3.73 -10.16
N PHE A 85 4.90 -3.67 -9.95
CA PHE A 85 4.16 -2.41 -9.94
C PHE A 85 4.39 -1.65 -8.64
N TYR A 86 4.28 -2.31 -7.50
CA TYR A 86 4.51 -1.68 -6.20
C TYR A 86 5.92 -1.08 -6.10
N SER A 87 6.91 -1.71 -6.71
CA SER A 87 8.30 -1.24 -6.66
C SER A 87 8.51 0.11 -7.35
N LYS A 88 7.55 0.60 -8.11
CA LYS A 88 7.58 1.94 -8.70
C LYS A 88 7.28 3.04 -7.71
N ALA A 89 6.84 2.71 -6.50
CA ALA A 89 6.63 3.70 -5.45
C ALA A 89 7.94 4.39 -5.08
N GLU A 90 7.86 5.67 -4.74
CA GLU A 90 9.04 6.45 -4.35
C GLU A 90 9.64 5.96 -3.03
N ILE A 91 8.79 5.50 -2.14
CA ILE A 91 9.17 5.04 -0.80
C ILE A 91 8.72 3.61 -0.63
N GLU A 92 9.64 2.75 -0.17
CA GLU A 92 9.33 1.39 0.18
C GLU A 92 9.59 1.20 1.67
N LEU A 93 8.63 0.66 2.40
CA LEU A 93 8.76 0.42 3.83
C LEU A 93 8.35 -1.00 4.16
N ASP A 94 9.29 -1.80 4.66
CA ASP A 94 9.00 -3.15 5.11
C ASP A 94 8.46 -3.07 6.54
N THR A 95 7.19 -3.47 6.72
CA THR A 95 6.52 -3.41 8.01
C THR A 95 6.65 -4.68 8.83
N SER A 96 7.42 -5.66 8.35
CA SER A 96 7.55 -6.97 9.00
C SER A 96 8.87 -7.18 9.74
N VAL A 97 9.83 -6.27 9.61
CA VAL A 97 11.18 -6.46 10.18
C VAL A 97 11.40 -5.76 11.50
N LYS A 98 10.59 -4.77 11.85
CA LYS A 98 10.74 -3.98 13.07
C LYS A 98 9.41 -3.83 13.80
N PRO A 99 9.44 -3.53 15.10
CA PRO A 99 8.22 -3.17 15.83
C PRO A 99 7.53 -1.94 15.24
N LEU A 100 6.26 -1.78 15.53
CA LEU A 100 5.43 -0.71 14.99
C LEU A 100 6.05 0.68 15.21
N GLU A 101 6.53 0.96 16.39
CA GLU A 101 7.10 2.29 16.73
C GLU A 101 8.33 2.61 15.87
N ALA A 102 9.24 1.65 15.71
CA ALA A 102 10.42 1.83 14.87
C ALA A 102 10.06 1.96 13.40
N THR A 103 9.10 1.17 12.94
CA THR A 103 8.60 1.23 11.57
C THR A 103 7.97 2.59 11.30
N PHE A 104 7.17 3.09 12.23
CA PHE A 104 6.55 4.41 12.10
C PHE A 104 7.60 5.53 12.04
N ALA A 105 8.65 5.44 12.87
CA ALA A 105 9.73 6.41 12.86
C ALA A 105 10.44 6.44 11.49
N ASP A 106 10.69 5.25 10.91
CA ASP A 106 11.28 5.15 9.58
C ASP A 106 10.36 5.75 8.50
N LEU A 107 9.07 5.48 8.57
CA LEU A 107 8.09 6.03 7.65
C LEU A 107 8.08 7.56 7.73
N ARG A 108 8.02 8.09 8.95
CA ARG A 108 8.02 9.53 9.19
C ARG A 108 9.25 10.19 8.58
N ALA A 109 10.43 9.63 8.84
CA ALA A 109 11.68 10.17 8.31
C ALA A 109 11.71 10.16 6.78
N LYS A 110 11.30 9.05 6.17
CA LYS A 110 11.29 8.90 4.71
C LYS A 110 10.30 9.85 4.06
N VAL A 111 9.10 9.99 4.61
CA VAL A 111 8.09 10.91 4.07
C VAL A 111 8.54 12.35 4.20
N ARG A 112 9.07 12.75 5.34
CA ARG A 112 9.58 14.10 5.56
C ARG A 112 10.73 14.41 4.61
N GLY A 113 11.62 13.46 4.38
CA GLY A 113 12.71 13.60 3.42
C GLY A 113 12.21 13.77 1.99
N ALA A 114 11.26 12.93 1.57
CA ALA A 114 10.70 12.99 0.22
C ALA A 114 9.94 14.30 -0.04
N LEU A 115 9.22 14.80 0.95
CA LEU A 115 8.47 16.05 0.85
C LEU A 115 9.31 17.29 1.24
N ARG A 116 10.56 17.08 1.61
CA ARG A 116 11.48 18.15 2.05
C ARG A 116 10.93 18.95 3.23
N LEU A 117 10.29 18.23 4.17
CA LEU A 117 9.77 18.84 5.39
C LEU A 117 10.83 18.83 6.50
N PRO A 118 10.79 19.80 7.42
CA PRO A 118 11.69 19.77 8.58
C PRO A 118 11.47 18.51 9.42
N LEU A 119 12.52 17.99 9.99
CA LEU A 119 12.45 16.81 10.86
C LEU A 119 11.92 17.16 12.26
#